data_c4045ae2aac3f0c74e8aca73a777940f
#
_entry.id   c4045ae2aac3f0c74e8aca73a777940f
#
_cell.length_a   1.000
_cell.length_b   1.000
_cell.length_c   1.000
_cell.angle_alpha   90.00
_cell.angle_beta   90.00
_cell.angle_gamma   90.00
#
_symmetry.space_group_name_H-M   'P 1'
#
loop_
_entity.id
_entity.type
_entity.pdbx_description
1 polymer ?
#
loop_
_entity_poly.entity_id
_entity_poly.type
_entity_poly.pdbx_seq_one_letter_code
_entity_poly.pdbx_strand_id
1 'polypeptide(L)'
;MFCSLVAQNTYPIVLVHGFMGWGEDEMGGYRYWGGRQDYAQMLRDEGHTVFTVSIGPVSSNWERAVEVYTQLKGGQVDYGKAHAEQFNIIQKPEDKVYNALYPEWDEVHPIHLIGHSMGGQTAPMLQYLLSQEVV
;
A
#
# COMPACT_ATOMS: atom_id res chain seq x y z
N MET A 1 4.84 -35.88 -22.04
CA MET A 1 5.18 -34.44 -22.09
C MET A 1 4.11 -33.71 -21.32
N PHE A 2 4.37 -33.40 -20.05
CA PHE A 2 3.42 -32.65 -19.20
C PHE A 2 3.65 -31.19 -19.45
N CYS A 3 2.75 -30.54 -20.18
CA CYS A 3 2.72 -29.09 -20.29
C CYS A 3 2.12 -28.56 -18.97
N SER A 4 2.95 -28.19 -18.01
CA SER A 4 2.51 -27.44 -16.84
C SER A 4 2.13 -26.06 -17.33
N LEU A 5 0.85 -25.84 -17.59
CA LEU A 5 0.29 -24.49 -17.70
C LEU A 5 0.34 -23.86 -16.30
N VAL A 6 1.47 -23.23 -15.98
CA VAL A 6 1.55 -22.37 -14.81
C VAL A 6 0.89 -21.05 -15.24
N ALA A 7 -0.36 -20.88 -14.87
CA ALA A 7 -1.04 -19.59 -14.99
C ALA A 7 -0.43 -18.64 -13.95
N GLN A 8 0.68 -18.01 -14.30
CA GLN A 8 1.41 -17.10 -13.42
C GLN A 8 1.31 -15.70 -14.00
N ASN A 9 0.68 -14.79 -13.26
CA ASN A 9 0.77 -13.39 -13.59
C ASN A 9 2.01 -12.77 -12.92
N THR A 10 2.43 -11.62 -13.44
CA THR A 10 3.59 -10.87 -12.96
C THR A 10 3.20 -9.54 -12.34
N TYR A 11 1.95 -9.41 -11.91
CA TYR A 11 1.48 -8.16 -11.31
C TYR A 11 2.24 -7.88 -10.00
N PRO A 12 2.63 -6.62 -9.75
CA PRO A 12 3.30 -6.25 -8.52
C PRO A 12 2.47 -6.59 -7.28
N ILE A 13 3.16 -6.98 -6.23
CA ILE A 13 2.59 -7.27 -4.90
C ILE A 13 2.84 -6.07 -4.02
N VAL A 14 1.78 -5.54 -3.41
CA VAL A 14 1.85 -4.44 -2.44
C VAL A 14 1.47 -4.96 -1.06
N LEU A 15 2.40 -4.88 -0.13
CA LEU A 15 2.23 -5.33 1.24
C LEU A 15 1.76 -4.18 2.13
N VAL A 16 0.60 -4.33 2.75
CA VAL A 16 -0.05 -3.32 3.59
C VAL A 16 -0.05 -3.80 5.04
N HIS A 17 0.77 -3.16 5.88
CA HIS A 17 0.89 -3.52 7.30
C HIS A 17 -0.37 -3.18 8.11
N GLY A 18 -0.46 -3.73 9.31
CA GLY A 18 -1.58 -3.53 10.21
C GLY A 18 -1.38 -2.40 11.21
N PHE A 19 -2.23 -2.42 12.25
CA PHE A 19 -2.17 -1.50 13.38
C PHE A 19 -0.80 -1.54 14.05
N MET A 20 -0.24 -0.37 14.35
CA MET A 20 1.11 -0.22 14.91
C MET A 20 2.23 -0.81 14.04
N GLY A 21 1.95 -1.06 12.74
CA GLY A 21 2.96 -1.55 11.80
C GLY A 21 3.87 -0.46 11.27
N TRP A 22 4.82 -0.84 10.44
CA TRP A 22 5.85 0.04 9.88
C TRP A 22 6.32 -0.41 8.49
N GLY A 23 7.00 0.49 7.78
CA GLY A 23 7.64 0.20 6.49
C GLY A 23 9.03 -0.43 6.66
N GLU A 24 9.68 -0.74 5.54
CA GLU A 24 10.92 -1.52 5.51
C GLU A 24 12.06 -0.92 6.33
N ASP A 25 12.18 0.40 6.37
CA ASP A 25 13.34 1.09 6.91
C ASP A 25 13.09 1.80 8.25
N GLU A 26 11.93 1.63 8.86
CA GLU A 26 11.51 2.41 10.02
C GLU A 26 11.99 1.84 11.37
N MET A 27 12.28 0.55 11.43
CA MET A 27 12.65 -0.16 12.68
C MET A 27 14.04 -0.82 12.59
N GLY A 28 15.00 -0.13 12.00
CA GLY A 28 16.36 -0.65 11.82
C GLY A 28 16.35 -1.90 10.93
N GLY A 29 16.88 -2.98 11.38
CA GLY A 29 16.89 -4.25 10.65
C GLY A 29 15.69 -5.17 10.94
N TYR A 30 14.74 -4.75 11.78
CA TYR A 30 13.59 -5.55 12.13
C TYR A 30 12.41 -5.25 11.21
N ARG A 31 11.97 -6.24 10.45
CA ARG A 31 10.94 -6.08 9.41
C ARG A 31 9.54 -6.39 9.95
N TYR A 32 8.56 -5.60 9.56
CA TYR A 32 7.16 -5.95 9.81
C TYR A 32 6.80 -7.28 9.13
N TRP A 33 7.25 -7.42 7.88
CA TRP A 33 7.07 -8.62 7.08
C TRP A 33 8.27 -9.56 7.24
N GLY A 34 8.26 -10.36 8.31
CA GLY A 34 9.24 -11.40 8.55
C GLY A 34 10.10 -11.27 9.81
N GLY A 35 10.04 -10.15 10.51
CA GLY A 35 10.83 -9.91 11.71
C GLY A 35 12.34 -9.79 11.41
N ARG A 36 13.11 -10.77 11.80
CA ARG A 36 14.55 -10.84 11.50
C ARG A 36 14.83 -11.29 10.07
N GLN A 37 13.86 -11.95 9.43
CA GLN A 37 13.88 -12.27 8.01
C GLN A 37 13.25 -11.12 7.22
N ASP A 38 13.44 -11.13 5.91
CA ASP A 38 12.86 -10.13 5.02
C ASP A 38 12.03 -10.84 3.95
N TYR A 39 10.72 -10.99 4.23
CA TYR A 39 9.83 -11.71 3.31
C TYR A 39 9.65 -10.96 1.98
N ALA A 40 9.65 -9.63 2.00
CA ALA A 40 9.57 -8.86 0.77
C ALA A 40 10.78 -9.14 -0.14
N GLN A 41 12.00 -9.16 0.45
CA GLN A 41 13.21 -9.47 -0.31
C GLN A 41 13.25 -10.91 -0.78
N MET A 42 12.77 -11.87 0.02
CA MET A 42 12.65 -13.27 -0.39
C MET A 42 11.76 -13.43 -1.62
N LEU A 43 10.63 -12.74 -1.67
CA LEU A 43 9.75 -12.72 -2.84
C LEU A 43 10.41 -12.05 -4.04
N ARG A 44 11.16 -10.96 -3.84
CA ARG A 44 11.92 -10.31 -4.91
C ARG A 44 13.00 -11.22 -5.48
N ASP A 45 13.68 -11.99 -4.63
CA ASP A 45 14.70 -12.97 -5.02
C ASP A 45 14.11 -14.10 -5.88
N GLU A 46 12.82 -14.41 -5.69
CA GLU A 46 12.07 -15.35 -6.52
C GLU A 46 11.53 -14.74 -7.83
N GLY A 47 11.81 -13.46 -8.08
CA GLY A 47 11.46 -12.77 -9.33
C GLY A 47 10.17 -11.94 -9.25
N HIS A 48 9.57 -11.77 -8.08
CA HIS A 48 8.39 -10.93 -7.90
C HIS A 48 8.75 -9.46 -7.71
N THR A 49 7.93 -8.57 -8.26
CA THR A 49 7.98 -7.14 -7.91
C THR A 49 7.15 -6.93 -6.65
N VAL A 50 7.79 -6.44 -5.58
CA VAL A 50 7.15 -6.27 -4.28
C VAL A 50 7.41 -4.87 -3.76
N PHE A 51 6.34 -4.18 -3.39
CA PHE A 51 6.39 -2.89 -2.70
C PHE A 51 5.82 -3.06 -1.30
N THR A 52 6.47 -2.44 -0.32
CA THR A 52 5.93 -2.29 1.02
C THR A 52 5.59 -0.83 1.24
N VAL A 53 4.39 -0.56 1.72
CA VAL A 53 3.97 0.80 2.05
C VAL A 53 4.17 1.06 3.54
N SER A 54 4.46 2.31 3.87
CA SER A 54 4.55 2.81 5.24
C SER A 54 3.42 3.80 5.46
N ILE A 55 2.38 3.37 6.14
CA ILE A 55 1.15 4.15 6.32
C ILE A 55 0.88 4.40 7.80
N GLY A 56 0.01 5.34 8.12
CA GLY A 56 -0.27 5.73 9.49
C GLY A 56 -0.59 4.54 10.39
N PRO A 57 0.24 4.27 11.43
CA PRO A 57 0.09 3.06 12.24
C PRO A 57 -1.16 3.04 13.11
N VAL A 58 -1.73 4.21 13.38
CA VAL A 58 -2.93 4.40 14.22
C VAL A 58 -4.02 5.22 13.52
N SER A 59 -3.84 5.50 12.24
CA SER A 59 -4.80 6.27 11.43
C SER A 59 -6.01 5.44 11.04
N SER A 60 -7.08 6.10 10.61
CA SER A 60 -8.27 5.42 10.09
C SER A 60 -7.97 4.67 8.79
N ASN A 61 -8.81 3.70 8.43
CA ASN A 61 -8.65 2.98 7.16
C ASN A 61 -8.79 3.90 5.94
N TRP A 62 -9.59 4.96 6.04
CA TRP A 62 -9.68 6.00 5.01
C TRP A 62 -8.33 6.67 4.77
N GLU A 63 -7.74 7.22 5.83
CA GLU A 63 -6.44 7.90 5.74
C GLU A 63 -5.34 6.95 5.26
N ARG A 64 -5.31 5.74 5.81
CA ARG A 64 -4.36 4.70 5.41
C ARG A 64 -4.49 4.33 3.93
N ALA A 65 -5.71 4.18 3.42
CA ALA A 65 -5.96 3.89 2.01
C ALA A 65 -5.50 5.02 1.08
N VAL A 66 -5.74 6.28 1.46
CA VAL A 66 -5.25 7.45 0.74
C VAL A 66 -3.71 7.47 0.71
N GLU A 67 -3.07 7.12 1.82
CA GLU A 67 -1.60 7.03 1.88
C GLU A 67 -1.04 5.91 1.01
N VAL A 68 -1.69 4.74 0.96
CA VAL A 68 -1.31 3.66 0.03
C VAL A 68 -1.37 4.15 -1.41
N TYR A 69 -2.49 4.76 -1.79
CA TYR A 69 -2.68 5.32 -3.13
C TYR A 69 -1.58 6.31 -3.49
N THR A 70 -1.30 7.25 -2.59
CA THR A 70 -0.32 8.31 -2.83
C THR A 70 1.10 7.76 -2.93
N GLN A 71 1.46 6.76 -2.13
CA GLN A 71 2.77 6.11 -2.25
C GLN A 71 2.94 5.37 -3.58
N LEU A 72 1.88 4.76 -4.09
CA LEU A 72 1.93 4.06 -5.38
C LEU A 72 1.94 5.02 -6.57
N LYS A 73 1.08 6.03 -6.57
CA LYS A 73 0.94 6.98 -7.68
C LYS A 73 1.86 8.19 -7.60
N GLY A 74 2.38 8.48 -6.42
CA GLY A 74 3.18 9.69 -6.17
C GLY A 74 2.35 10.93 -5.88
N GLY A 75 2.99 11.94 -5.33
CA GLY A 75 2.39 13.22 -5.01
C GLY A 75 2.22 13.46 -3.52
N GLN A 76 1.41 14.43 -3.17
CA GLN A 76 1.08 14.77 -1.79
C GLN A 76 -0.22 14.09 -1.35
N VAL A 77 -0.24 13.58 -0.13
CA VAL A 77 -1.45 13.03 0.49
C VAL A 77 -2.52 14.11 0.57
N ASP A 78 -3.73 13.75 0.15
CA ASP A 78 -4.94 14.56 0.27
C ASP A 78 -6.08 13.69 0.79
N TYR A 79 -6.41 13.86 2.07
CA TYR A 79 -7.47 13.06 2.70
C TYR A 79 -8.89 13.47 2.28
N GLY A 80 -9.01 14.51 1.46
CA GLY A 80 -10.28 15.10 1.06
C GLY A 80 -10.80 16.13 2.06
N LYS A 81 -11.40 17.20 1.54
CA LYS A 81 -11.89 18.32 2.35
C LYS A 81 -12.94 17.88 3.36
N ALA A 82 -13.95 17.14 2.90
CA ALA A 82 -15.06 16.72 3.77
C ALA A 82 -14.59 15.83 4.92
N HIS A 83 -13.69 14.88 4.64
CA HIS A 83 -13.10 14.02 5.66
C HIS A 83 -12.27 14.81 6.67
N ALA A 84 -11.42 15.72 6.18
CA ALA A 84 -10.57 16.54 7.02
C ALA A 84 -11.38 17.46 7.96
N GLU A 85 -12.44 18.08 7.45
CA GLU A 85 -13.35 18.91 8.25
C GLU A 85 -14.12 18.07 9.29
N GLN A 86 -14.62 16.91 8.91
CA GLN A 86 -15.39 16.04 9.80
C GLN A 86 -14.57 15.55 10.99
N PHE A 87 -13.31 15.21 10.76
CA PHE A 87 -12.44 14.62 11.78
C PHE A 87 -11.40 15.59 12.37
N ASN A 88 -11.47 16.86 11.95
CA ASN A 88 -10.57 17.93 12.40
C ASN A 88 -9.09 17.55 12.24
N ILE A 89 -8.74 17.09 11.05
CA ILE A 89 -7.36 16.76 10.65
C ILE A 89 -6.87 17.66 9.52
N ILE A 90 -5.57 17.69 9.32
CA ILE A 90 -4.97 18.42 8.19
C ILE A 90 -5.29 17.67 6.90
N GLN A 91 -5.93 18.34 5.93
CA GLN A 91 -6.30 17.74 4.65
C GLN A 91 -5.08 17.28 3.86
N LYS A 92 -4.06 18.13 3.77
CA LYS A 92 -2.83 17.89 3.00
C LYS A 92 -1.60 18.09 3.89
N PRO A 93 -1.16 17.05 4.63
CA PRO A 93 0.04 17.16 5.44
C PRO A 93 1.28 17.46 4.59
N GLU A 94 2.07 18.45 4.98
CA GLU A 94 3.24 18.92 4.22
C GLU A 94 4.36 17.88 4.18
N ASP A 95 4.45 17.03 5.19
CA ASP A 95 5.47 15.98 5.34
C ASP A 95 5.12 14.68 4.59
N LYS A 96 3.90 14.57 4.05
CA LYS A 96 3.44 13.37 3.34
C LYS A 96 3.43 13.56 1.83
N VAL A 97 4.63 13.68 1.28
CA VAL A 97 4.88 13.79 -0.16
C VAL A 97 5.75 12.60 -0.58
N TYR A 98 5.35 11.89 -1.62
CA TYR A 98 5.98 10.65 -2.04
C TYR A 98 6.35 10.64 -3.52
N ASN A 99 7.49 10.03 -3.83
CA ASN A 99 7.78 9.57 -5.19
C ASN A 99 6.99 8.31 -5.48
N ALA A 100 6.43 8.19 -6.68
CA ALA A 100 5.62 7.04 -7.05
C ALA A 100 6.42 5.73 -7.00
N LEU A 101 5.91 4.72 -6.27
CA LEU A 101 6.47 3.36 -6.29
C LEU A 101 6.10 2.64 -7.58
N TYR A 102 4.87 2.81 -8.06
CA TYR A 102 4.36 2.18 -9.27
C TYR A 102 3.46 3.13 -10.06
N PRO A 103 4.06 4.11 -10.77
CA PRO A 103 3.30 5.14 -11.49
C PRO A 103 2.43 4.58 -12.62
N GLU A 104 2.78 3.40 -13.15
CA GLU A 104 2.04 2.72 -14.22
C GLU A 104 0.72 2.09 -13.74
N TRP A 105 0.47 2.04 -12.43
CA TRP A 105 -0.74 1.45 -11.87
C TRP A 105 -2.00 2.08 -12.45
N ASP A 106 -2.78 1.26 -13.14
CA ASP A 106 -4.05 1.62 -13.78
C ASP A 106 -4.89 0.35 -14.04
N GLU A 107 -5.95 0.44 -14.81
CA GLU A 107 -6.85 -0.67 -15.11
C GLU A 107 -6.18 -1.82 -15.89
N VAL A 108 -5.14 -1.51 -16.66
CA VAL A 108 -4.41 -2.51 -17.46
C VAL A 108 -3.09 -2.95 -16.81
N HIS A 109 -2.68 -2.26 -15.74
CA HIS A 109 -1.52 -2.59 -14.92
C HIS A 109 -1.94 -2.80 -13.46
N PRO A 110 -2.67 -3.90 -13.17
CA PRO A 110 -3.19 -4.13 -11.82
C PRO A 110 -2.09 -4.54 -10.84
N ILE A 111 -2.44 -4.51 -9.57
CA ILE A 111 -1.59 -4.95 -8.46
C ILE A 111 -2.30 -5.98 -7.60
N HIS A 112 -1.54 -6.76 -6.86
CA HIS A 112 -2.04 -7.54 -5.74
C HIS A 112 -1.88 -6.74 -4.45
N LEU A 113 -2.96 -6.60 -3.69
CA LEU A 113 -2.91 -6.04 -2.35
C LEU A 113 -2.94 -7.17 -1.33
N ILE A 114 -1.92 -7.25 -0.50
CA ILE A 114 -1.85 -8.19 0.61
C ILE A 114 -1.82 -7.40 1.90
N GLY A 115 -2.90 -7.48 2.67
CA GLY A 115 -3.03 -6.80 3.95
C GLY A 115 -2.93 -7.78 5.12
N HIS A 116 -2.19 -7.41 6.14
CA HIS A 116 -2.14 -8.13 7.41
C HIS A 116 -2.87 -7.34 8.49
N SER A 117 -3.71 -8.02 9.29
CA SER A 117 -4.45 -7.42 10.40
C SER A 117 -5.31 -6.23 9.88
N MET A 118 -5.14 -5.03 10.41
CA MET A 118 -5.83 -3.83 9.93
C MET A 118 -5.56 -3.53 8.45
N GLY A 119 -4.42 -3.96 7.91
CA GLY A 119 -4.11 -3.87 6.48
C GLY A 119 -5.11 -4.62 5.61
N GLY A 120 -5.68 -5.72 6.12
CA GLY A 120 -6.76 -6.46 5.46
C GLY A 120 -8.08 -5.70 5.40
N GLN A 121 -8.25 -4.63 6.17
CA GLN A 121 -9.39 -3.70 6.11
C GLN A 121 -9.04 -2.45 5.29
N THR A 122 -7.79 -2.03 5.32
CA THR A 122 -7.30 -0.91 4.52
C THR A 122 -7.39 -1.20 3.02
N ALA A 123 -7.07 -2.43 2.60
CA ALA A 123 -7.11 -2.83 1.19
C ALA A 123 -8.54 -2.73 0.59
N PRO A 124 -9.61 -3.27 1.20
CA PRO A 124 -10.98 -3.04 0.72
C PRO A 124 -11.41 -1.58 0.74
N MET A 125 -10.94 -0.79 1.71
CA MET A 125 -11.21 0.65 1.73
C MET A 125 -10.59 1.34 0.50
N LEU A 126 -9.37 0.98 0.13
CA LEU A 126 -8.76 1.49 -1.09
C LEU A 126 -9.56 1.11 -2.34
N GLN A 127 -10.02 -0.14 -2.44
CA GLN A 127 -10.87 -0.58 -3.54
C GLN A 127 -12.19 0.21 -3.59
N TYR A 128 -12.79 0.46 -2.44
CA TYR A 128 -14.00 1.28 -2.34
C TYR A 128 -13.74 2.71 -2.85
N LEU A 129 -12.67 3.36 -2.39
CA LEU A 129 -12.33 4.72 -2.83
C LEU A 129 -12.06 4.80 -4.33
N LEU A 130 -11.38 3.81 -4.89
CA LEU A 130 -11.13 3.73 -6.34
C LEU A 130 -12.40 3.49 -7.16
N SER A 131 -13.42 2.84 -6.58
CA SER A 131 -14.70 2.58 -7.24
C SER A 131 -15.62 3.82 -7.24
N GLN A 132 -15.33 4.80 -6.38
CA GLN A 132 -16.05 6.06 -6.41
C GLN A 132 -15.46 6.91 -7.52
N GLU A 133 -16.30 7.40 -8.42
CA GLU A 133 -15.88 8.45 -9.35
C GLU A 133 -15.63 9.71 -8.51
N VAL A 134 -14.45 9.80 -7.95
CA VAL A 134 -14.02 11.05 -7.30
C VAL A 134 -13.61 11.99 -8.40
N VAL A 135 -14.54 12.79 -8.77
CA VAL A 135 -14.30 13.93 -9.65
C VAL A 135 -13.69 15.06 -8.82
#